data_fc106a350d0f39551ca355ba6728b834
#
_entry.id   fc106a350d0f39551ca355ba6728b834
#
_cell.length_a   1.000
_cell.length_b   1.000
_cell.length_c   1.000
_cell.angle_alpha   90.00
_cell.angle_beta   90.00
_cell.angle_gamma   90.00
#
_symmetry.space_group_name_H-M   'P 1'
#
loop_
_entity.id
_entity.type
_entity.pdbx_description
1 polymer ?
#
loop_
_entity_poly.entity_id
_entity_poly.type
_entity_poly.pdbx_seq_one_letter_code
_entity_poly.pdbx_strand_id
1 'polypeptide(L)'
;MAEMAKKTNGETTDIVFRVYYYDCKPFGEKVKDYTGKKEVDFSKSKLNINKTHYLNNVCKLDKFAVRLGELSFDGWKQDIHNPKKWKPDFKQKGVDMKVGLDMALMALKHTSDKIVLVAGDSDFIAPIKFVRKEGIQVYLYSMGHKVKARLIEHCDFKLT
;
A
#
# COMPACT_ATOMS: atom_id res chain seq x y z
N MET A 1 14.41 -1.08 6.14
CA MET A 1 13.89 -2.18 5.31
C MET A 1 14.96 -3.17 4.86
N ALA A 2 16.17 -2.75 4.50
CA ALA A 2 17.28 -3.69 4.21
C ALA A 2 17.66 -4.58 5.42
N GLU A 3 17.43 -4.12 6.64
CA GLU A 3 17.73 -4.85 7.88
C GLU A 3 16.69 -5.94 8.22
N MET A 4 15.47 -5.85 7.67
CA MET A 4 14.43 -6.87 7.87
C MET A 4 14.73 -8.17 7.12
N ALA A 5 15.42 -8.11 5.98
CA ALA A 5 15.85 -9.31 5.25
C ALA A 5 16.94 -10.09 5.99
N LYS A 6 17.69 -9.45 6.89
CA LYS A 6 18.77 -10.10 7.66
C LYS A 6 18.30 -10.93 8.87
N LYS A 7 17.05 -10.79 9.30
CA LYS A 7 16.54 -11.49 10.50
C LYS A 7 15.86 -12.84 10.23
N THR A 8 15.80 -13.28 8.99
CA THR A 8 15.22 -14.58 8.65
C THR A 8 16.31 -15.65 8.60
N ASN A 9 16.48 -16.35 9.71
CA ASN A 9 17.25 -17.59 9.93
C ASN A 9 18.70 -17.59 9.42
N GLY A 10 19.63 -17.55 10.37
CA GLY A 10 21.07 -17.57 10.18
C GLY A 10 21.57 -18.52 9.11
N GLU A 11 22.38 -17.97 8.24
CA GLU A 11 23.33 -18.52 7.28
C GLU A 11 23.05 -18.29 5.80
N THR A 12 21.84 -17.96 5.35
CA THR A 12 21.63 -17.47 3.98
C THR A 12 21.34 -15.97 4.00
N THR A 13 22.20 -15.17 3.40
CA THR A 13 21.98 -13.74 3.18
C THR A 13 20.85 -13.56 2.18
N ASP A 14 19.63 -13.33 2.68
CA ASP A 14 18.51 -12.98 1.82
C ASP A 14 18.82 -11.63 1.14
N ILE A 15 18.78 -11.63 -0.19
CA ILE A 15 19.02 -10.43 -0.99
C ILE A 15 17.67 -9.81 -1.36
N VAL A 16 17.45 -8.56 -0.98
CA VAL A 16 16.27 -7.82 -1.45
C VAL A 16 16.39 -7.59 -2.94
N PHE A 17 15.56 -8.28 -3.71
CA PHE A 17 15.48 -8.11 -5.15
C PHE A 17 14.84 -6.76 -5.49
N ARG A 18 13.63 -6.47 -4.96
CA ARG A 18 12.87 -5.24 -5.22
C ARG A 18 11.91 -4.93 -4.08
N VAL A 19 11.67 -3.65 -3.85
CA VAL A 19 10.64 -3.14 -2.94
C VAL A 19 9.54 -2.51 -3.78
N TYR A 20 8.35 -3.08 -3.72
CA TYR A 20 7.17 -2.49 -4.34
C TYR A 20 6.49 -1.58 -3.31
N TYR A 21 6.36 -0.31 -3.64
CA TYR A 21 5.65 0.67 -2.82
C TYR A 21 4.33 1.03 -3.48
N TYR A 22 3.25 0.75 -2.79
CA TYR A 22 1.89 0.97 -3.30
C TYR A 22 1.24 2.15 -2.60
N ASP A 23 0.66 3.04 -3.40
CA ASP A 23 -0.01 4.24 -2.92
C ASP A 23 -0.95 4.80 -3.99
N CYS A 24 -1.59 5.95 -3.74
CA CYS A 24 -2.33 6.69 -4.74
C CYS A 24 -1.67 8.03 -5.05
N LYS A 25 -1.81 8.48 -6.31
CA LYS A 25 -1.53 9.89 -6.62
C LYS A 25 -2.42 10.77 -5.77
N PRO A 26 -1.90 11.89 -5.24
CA PRO A 26 -2.74 12.84 -4.56
C PRO A 26 -3.77 13.41 -5.54
N PHE A 27 -5.00 13.60 -5.06
CA PHE A 27 -6.05 14.22 -5.87
C PHE A 27 -5.70 15.68 -6.14
N GLY A 28 -5.65 16.09 -7.40
CA GLY A 28 -5.19 17.40 -7.83
C GLY A 28 -6.20 18.18 -8.67
N GLU A 29 -7.47 17.77 -8.68
CA GLU A 29 -8.50 18.44 -9.45
C GLU A 29 -9.14 19.58 -8.68
N LYS A 30 -9.87 20.42 -9.43
CA LYS A 30 -10.72 21.47 -8.88
C LYS A 30 -12.14 20.94 -8.75
N VAL A 31 -12.73 21.11 -7.58
CA VAL A 31 -14.10 20.70 -7.29
C VAL A 31 -14.85 21.81 -6.57
N LYS A 32 -16.16 21.82 -6.68
CA LYS A 32 -16.99 22.73 -5.87
C LYS A 32 -16.94 22.32 -4.41
N ASP A 33 -16.94 23.30 -3.51
CA ASP A 33 -17.04 23.06 -2.08
C ASP A 33 -18.39 22.41 -1.70
N TYR A 34 -18.57 22.02 -0.44
CA TYR A 34 -19.79 21.40 0.05
C TYR A 34 -21.05 22.28 -0.12
N THR A 35 -20.89 23.59 -0.32
CA THR A 35 -21.99 24.53 -0.58
C THR A 35 -22.31 24.67 -2.06
N GLY A 36 -21.45 24.18 -2.93
CA GLY A 36 -21.52 24.35 -4.38
C GLY A 36 -21.16 25.76 -4.90
N LYS A 37 -20.76 26.67 -4.00
CA LYS A 37 -20.56 28.10 -4.32
C LYS A 37 -19.10 28.46 -4.64
N LYS A 38 -18.15 27.76 -4.02
CA LYS A 38 -16.71 28.04 -4.17
C LYS A 38 -16.00 26.88 -4.83
N GLU A 39 -14.98 27.17 -5.61
CA GLU A 39 -14.08 26.18 -6.18
C GLU A 39 -12.91 25.94 -5.22
N VAL A 40 -12.61 24.68 -4.95
CA VAL A 40 -11.46 24.23 -4.17
C VAL A 40 -10.48 23.56 -5.11
N ASP A 41 -9.29 24.09 -5.21
CA ASP A 41 -8.20 23.55 -6.02
C ASP A 41 -7.29 22.68 -5.16
N PHE A 42 -7.44 21.37 -5.26
CA PHE A 42 -6.67 20.41 -4.47
C PHE A 42 -5.21 20.31 -4.91
N SER A 43 -4.85 20.72 -6.15
CA SER A 43 -3.47 20.71 -6.61
C SER A 43 -2.56 21.62 -5.77
N LYS A 44 -3.14 22.71 -5.24
CA LYS A 44 -2.45 23.70 -4.41
C LYS A 44 -2.47 23.38 -2.92
N SER A 45 -3.11 22.30 -2.53
CA SER A 45 -3.16 21.90 -1.11
C SER A 45 -1.79 21.46 -0.63
N LYS A 46 -1.45 21.82 0.62
CA LYS A 46 -0.21 21.40 1.27
C LYS A 46 -0.07 19.86 1.29
N LEU A 47 -1.18 19.14 1.43
CA LEU A 47 -1.20 17.69 1.39
C LEU A 47 -0.79 17.16 0.01
N ASN A 48 -1.33 17.73 -1.08
CA ASN A 48 -0.98 17.32 -2.43
C ASN A 48 0.51 17.57 -2.70
N ILE A 49 0.99 18.76 -2.41
CA ILE A 49 2.40 19.15 -2.62
C ILE A 49 3.35 18.22 -1.85
N ASN A 50 3.08 18.03 -0.56
CA ASN A 50 3.92 17.16 0.29
C ASN A 50 3.90 15.71 -0.18
N LYS A 51 2.73 15.18 -0.54
CA LYS A 51 2.58 13.81 -1.03
C LYS A 51 3.29 13.59 -2.36
N THR A 52 3.16 14.55 -3.28
CA THR A 52 3.88 14.52 -4.56
C THR A 52 5.38 14.51 -4.34
N HIS A 53 5.89 15.40 -3.47
CA HIS A 53 7.31 15.44 -3.13
C HIS A 53 7.79 14.13 -2.49
N TYR A 54 7.01 13.57 -1.57
CA TYR A 54 7.30 12.28 -0.95
C TYR A 54 7.40 11.15 -1.98
N LEU A 55 6.40 11.02 -2.87
CA LEU A 55 6.39 9.99 -3.90
C LEU A 55 7.59 10.13 -4.86
N ASN A 56 7.91 11.36 -5.25
CA ASN A 56 9.09 11.63 -6.08
C ASN A 56 10.41 11.21 -5.40
N ASN A 57 10.50 11.34 -4.08
CA ASN A 57 11.68 10.89 -3.34
C ASN A 57 11.72 9.37 -3.21
N VAL A 58 10.57 8.72 -2.98
CA VAL A 58 10.50 7.25 -2.94
C VAL A 58 10.92 6.63 -4.27
N CYS A 59 10.53 7.24 -5.41
CA CYS A 59 10.94 6.79 -6.74
C CYS A 59 12.45 6.81 -6.99
N LYS A 60 13.20 7.59 -6.21
CA LYS A 60 14.66 7.71 -6.33
C LYS A 60 15.43 6.69 -5.50
N LEU A 61 14.75 5.95 -4.64
CA LEU A 61 15.38 4.95 -3.79
C LEU A 61 15.75 3.72 -4.62
N ASP A 62 16.95 3.20 -4.37
CA ASP A 62 17.42 1.98 -5.03
C ASP A 62 16.50 0.80 -4.77
N LYS A 63 16.27 0.00 -5.81
CA LYS A 63 15.40 -1.18 -5.78
C LYS A 63 13.91 -0.89 -5.53
N PHE A 64 13.48 0.38 -5.44
CA PHE A 64 12.07 0.71 -5.29
C PHE A 64 11.35 0.78 -6.64
N ALA A 65 10.14 0.21 -6.66
CA ALA A 65 9.19 0.33 -7.76
C ALA A 65 7.88 0.87 -7.19
N VAL A 66 7.54 2.10 -7.56
CA VAL A 66 6.30 2.75 -7.09
C VAL A 66 5.13 2.32 -7.99
N ARG A 67 4.06 1.86 -7.37
CA ARG A 67 2.81 1.40 -8.00
C ARG A 67 1.66 2.29 -7.53
N LEU A 68 1.20 3.20 -8.38
CA LEU A 68 0.17 4.16 -8.00
C LEU A 68 -1.21 3.72 -8.47
N GLY A 69 -2.14 3.63 -7.53
CA GLY A 69 -3.57 3.61 -7.77
C GLY A 69 -4.11 5.02 -7.98
N GLU A 70 -5.43 5.11 -8.01
CA GLU A 70 -6.16 6.37 -8.19
C GLU A 70 -6.86 6.77 -6.89
N LEU A 71 -6.91 8.08 -6.64
CA LEU A 71 -7.68 8.66 -5.57
C LEU A 71 -8.89 9.37 -6.18
N SER A 72 -10.08 8.81 -6.05
CA SER A 72 -11.30 9.43 -6.53
C SER A 72 -11.94 10.28 -5.46
N PHE A 73 -12.48 11.43 -5.85
CA PHE A 73 -13.28 12.28 -4.99
C PHE A 73 -14.74 11.85 -5.06
N ASP A 74 -15.31 11.49 -3.91
CA ASP A 74 -16.68 10.96 -3.78
C ASP A 74 -17.63 12.01 -3.14
N GLY A 75 -17.20 13.28 -3.13
CA GLY A 75 -17.95 14.36 -2.55
C GLY A 75 -17.42 14.82 -1.20
N TRP A 76 -18.30 15.40 -0.41
CA TRP A 76 -17.98 15.96 0.89
C TRP A 76 -18.73 15.18 1.97
N LYS A 77 -18.07 14.89 3.08
CA LYS A 77 -18.67 14.29 4.27
C LYS A 77 -18.46 15.13 5.51
N GLN A 78 -19.40 15.06 6.43
CA GLN A 78 -19.25 15.72 7.73
C GLN A 78 -18.17 15.04 8.57
N ASP A 79 -17.42 15.85 9.30
CA ASP A 79 -16.45 15.33 10.27
C ASP A 79 -17.20 14.68 11.46
N ILE A 80 -16.82 13.44 11.80
CA ILE A 80 -17.45 12.65 12.88
C ILE A 80 -17.31 13.38 14.24
N HIS A 81 -16.20 14.08 14.45
CA HIS A 81 -15.92 14.77 15.72
C HIS A 81 -16.40 16.22 15.72
N ASN A 82 -16.70 16.80 14.56
CA ASN A 82 -17.21 18.16 14.42
C ASN A 82 -18.18 18.28 13.25
N PRO A 83 -19.50 18.09 13.49
CA PRO A 83 -20.51 18.13 12.43
C PRO A 83 -20.61 19.46 11.67
N LYS A 84 -20.04 20.54 12.19
CA LYS A 84 -19.95 21.83 11.47
C LYS A 84 -18.84 21.86 10.44
N LYS A 85 -17.91 20.90 10.45
CA LYS A 85 -16.80 20.80 9.48
C LYS A 85 -17.11 19.76 8.42
N TRP A 86 -16.82 20.12 7.18
CA TRP A 86 -16.89 19.23 6.03
C TRP A 86 -15.48 18.86 5.60
N LYS A 87 -15.30 17.59 5.29
CA LYS A 87 -14.06 17.01 4.76
C LYS A 87 -14.31 16.39 3.40
N PRO A 88 -13.34 16.47 2.47
CA PRO A 88 -13.45 15.72 1.24
C PRO A 88 -13.49 14.21 1.53
N ASP A 89 -14.35 13.49 0.82
CA ASP A 89 -14.39 12.04 0.86
C ASP A 89 -13.59 11.49 -0.33
N PHE A 90 -12.46 10.86 -0.02
CA PHE A 90 -11.62 10.25 -1.03
C PHE A 90 -11.65 8.73 -0.89
N LYS A 91 -11.72 8.05 -2.02
CA LYS A 91 -11.61 6.58 -2.08
C LYS A 91 -10.38 6.19 -2.90
N GLN A 92 -9.57 5.30 -2.33
CA GLN A 92 -8.49 4.66 -3.06
C GLN A 92 -9.05 3.58 -3.97
N LYS A 93 -8.56 3.53 -5.22
CA LYS A 93 -8.96 2.53 -6.20
C LYS A 93 -7.74 1.84 -6.81
N GLY A 94 -7.83 0.52 -6.93
CA GLY A 94 -6.88 -0.27 -7.68
C GLY A 94 -5.55 -0.56 -7.00
N VAL A 95 -5.32 -0.14 -5.75
CA VAL A 95 -4.08 -0.42 -5.01
C VAL A 95 -3.99 -1.91 -4.68
N ASP A 96 -5.01 -2.45 -4.01
CA ASP A 96 -5.02 -3.84 -3.55
C ASP A 96 -4.97 -4.84 -4.71
N MET A 97 -5.67 -4.52 -5.80
CA MET A 97 -5.60 -5.30 -7.04
C MET A 97 -4.17 -5.33 -7.60
N LYS A 98 -3.46 -4.20 -7.61
CA LYS A 98 -2.07 -4.14 -8.08
C LYS A 98 -1.13 -4.96 -7.21
N VAL A 99 -1.31 -4.92 -5.89
CA VAL A 99 -0.55 -5.79 -4.96
C VAL A 99 -0.78 -7.25 -5.32
N GLY A 100 -2.03 -7.68 -5.45
CA GLY A 100 -2.37 -9.06 -5.77
C GLY A 100 -1.81 -9.52 -7.13
N LEU A 101 -1.92 -8.66 -8.15
CA LEU A 101 -1.38 -8.96 -9.49
C LEU A 101 0.15 -9.04 -9.50
N ASP A 102 0.84 -8.11 -8.84
CA ASP A 102 2.30 -8.13 -8.76
C ASP A 102 2.78 -9.37 -7.97
N MET A 103 2.11 -9.74 -6.88
CA MET A 103 2.39 -10.98 -6.15
C MET A 103 2.23 -12.21 -7.05
N ALA A 104 1.10 -12.31 -7.77
CA ALA A 104 0.84 -13.41 -8.67
C ALA A 104 1.88 -13.48 -9.80
N LEU A 105 2.26 -12.33 -10.37
CA LEU A 105 3.27 -12.27 -11.42
C LEU A 105 4.65 -12.71 -10.92
N MET A 106 5.04 -12.32 -9.71
CA MET A 106 6.29 -12.77 -9.09
C MET A 106 6.30 -14.28 -8.92
N ALA A 107 5.18 -14.86 -8.50
CA ALA A 107 5.05 -16.29 -8.33
C ALA A 107 5.16 -17.04 -9.67
N LEU A 108 4.37 -16.65 -10.66
CA LEU A 108 4.35 -17.30 -11.97
C LEU A 108 5.69 -17.19 -12.73
N LYS A 109 6.44 -16.13 -12.51
CA LYS A 109 7.75 -15.91 -13.12
C LYS A 109 8.92 -16.41 -12.30
N HIS A 110 8.66 -16.96 -11.12
CA HIS A 110 9.69 -17.40 -10.17
C HIS A 110 10.81 -16.37 -9.95
N THR A 111 10.42 -15.08 -9.81
CA THR A 111 11.37 -13.98 -9.64
C THR A 111 11.86 -13.81 -8.21
N SER A 112 11.25 -14.51 -7.27
CA SER A 112 11.58 -14.45 -5.86
C SER A 112 11.07 -15.71 -5.14
N ASP A 113 11.83 -16.22 -4.18
CA ASP A 113 11.45 -17.35 -3.35
C ASP A 113 10.65 -16.92 -2.10
N LYS A 114 10.76 -15.65 -1.76
CA LYS A 114 10.16 -15.07 -0.55
C LYS A 114 9.51 -13.73 -0.85
N ILE A 115 8.34 -13.50 -0.29
CA ILE A 115 7.64 -12.22 -0.31
C ILE A 115 7.47 -11.73 1.13
N VAL A 116 7.97 -10.53 1.43
CA VAL A 116 7.63 -9.81 2.67
C VAL A 116 6.47 -8.88 2.38
N LEU A 117 5.29 -9.24 2.87
CA LEU A 117 4.09 -8.43 2.74
C LEU A 117 3.95 -7.50 3.95
N VAL A 118 4.03 -6.20 3.71
CA VAL A 118 3.83 -5.17 4.73
C VAL A 118 2.38 -4.69 4.63
N ALA A 119 1.48 -5.34 5.37
CA ALA A 119 0.05 -5.06 5.31
C ALA A 119 -0.67 -5.56 6.56
N GLY A 120 -1.92 -5.13 6.75
CA GLY A 120 -2.82 -5.61 7.81
C GLY A 120 -4.20 -6.03 7.30
N ASP A 121 -4.45 -5.92 5.99
CA ASP A 121 -5.76 -6.18 5.40
C ASP A 121 -5.96 -7.66 5.04
N SER A 122 -7.13 -8.18 5.40
CA SER A 122 -7.53 -9.56 5.11
C SER A 122 -7.80 -9.82 3.62
N ASP A 123 -7.94 -8.79 2.81
CA ASP A 123 -8.20 -8.90 1.37
C ASP A 123 -6.99 -9.51 0.65
N PHE A 124 -5.81 -9.47 1.27
CA PHE A 124 -4.62 -10.14 0.75
C PHE A 124 -4.56 -11.65 0.96
N ILE A 125 -5.54 -12.26 1.66
CA ILE A 125 -5.57 -13.72 1.87
C ILE A 125 -5.60 -14.48 0.53
N ALA A 126 -6.36 -14.02 -0.45
CA ALA A 126 -6.44 -14.70 -1.74
C ALA A 126 -5.10 -14.65 -2.52
N PRO A 127 -4.43 -13.50 -2.70
CA PRO A 127 -3.08 -13.42 -3.24
C PRO A 127 -2.06 -14.28 -2.48
N ILE A 128 -2.09 -14.26 -1.14
CA ILE A 128 -1.19 -15.07 -0.31
C ILE A 128 -1.35 -16.57 -0.61
N LYS A 129 -2.60 -17.06 -0.63
CA LYS A 129 -2.88 -18.45 -0.96
C LYS A 129 -2.38 -18.84 -2.35
N PHE A 130 -2.53 -17.93 -3.32
CA PHE A 130 -2.06 -18.15 -4.68
C PHE A 130 -0.53 -18.32 -4.71
N VAL A 131 0.21 -17.36 -4.19
CA VAL A 131 1.69 -17.40 -4.27
C VAL A 131 2.29 -18.54 -3.48
N ARG A 132 1.67 -18.94 -2.36
CA ARG A 132 2.11 -20.13 -1.59
C ARG A 132 1.92 -21.43 -2.35
N LYS A 133 0.86 -21.57 -3.16
CA LYS A 133 0.68 -22.72 -4.06
C LYS A 133 1.79 -22.83 -5.10
N GLU A 134 2.33 -21.69 -5.52
CA GLU A 134 3.47 -21.61 -6.45
C GLU A 134 4.84 -21.77 -5.77
N GLY A 135 4.85 -22.13 -4.48
CA GLY A 135 6.08 -22.43 -3.72
C GLY A 135 6.77 -21.21 -3.10
N ILE A 136 6.18 -20.02 -3.14
CA ILE A 136 6.74 -18.81 -2.54
C ILE A 136 6.39 -18.75 -1.05
N GLN A 137 7.36 -18.47 -0.20
CA GLN A 137 7.15 -18.21 1.22
C GLN A 137 6.65 -16.77 1.44
N VAL A 138 5.62 -16.61 2.25
CA VAL A 138 5.05 -15.30 2.58
C VAL A 138 5.32 -14.95 4.04
N TYR A 139 6.03 -13.84 4.23
CA TYR A 139 6.34 -13.25 5.52
C TYR A 139 5.44 -12.02 5.72
N LEU A 140 4.64 -12.00 6.76
CA LEU A 140 3.77 -10.87 7.09
C LEU A 140 4.46 -9.95 8.09
N TYR A 141 4.57 -8.66 7.76
CA TYR A 141 5.01 -7.61 8.67
C TYR A 141 3.92 -6.57 8.88
N SER A 142 3.39 -6.51 10.09
CA SER A 142 2.26 -5.65 10.44
C SER A 142 2.65 -4.26 10.94
N MET A 143 3.95 -3.94 11.00
CA MET A 143 4.46 -2.68 11.55
C MET A 143 3.95 -2.37 12.96
N GLY A 144 3.73 -3.40 13.79
CA GLY A 144 3.18 -3.27 15.14
C GLY A 144 1.66 -3.11 15.21
N HIS A 145 0.96 -3.04 14.09
CA HIS A 145 -0.50 -2.98 14.08
C HIS A 145 -1.14 -4.34 14.38
N LYS A 146 -2.32 -4.30 15.01
CA LYS A 146 -3.13 -5.51 15.20
C LYS A 146 -3.66 -5.97 13.85
N VAL A 147 -3.45 -7.24 13.54
CA VAL A 147 -3.99 -7.88 12.33
C VAL A 147 -4.92 -9.01 12.73
N LYS A 148 -5.88 -9.32 11.87
CA LYS A 148 -6.81 -10.42 12.11
C LYS A 148 -6.05 -11.76 12.10
N ALA A 149 -6.37 -12.66 13.03
CA ALA A 149 -5.77 -14.00 13.12
C ALA A 149 -5.83 -14.74 11.78
N ARG A 150 -6.97 -14.64 11.09
CA ARG A 150 -7.17 -15.25 9.77
C ARG A 150 -6.12 -14.84 8.73
N LEU A 151 -5.60 -13.60 8.75
CA LEU A 151 -4.53 -13.19 7.82
C LEU A 151 -3.22 -13.88 8.19
N ILE A 152 -2.90 -13.94 9.48
CA ILE A 152 -1.67 -14.58 9.99
C ILE A 152 -1.64 -16.07 9.64
N GLU A 153 -2.76 -16.78 9.79
CA GLU A 153 -2.90 -18.22 9.51
C GLU A 153 -2.57 -18.59 8.06
N HIS A 154 -2.69 -17.63 7.14
CA HIS A 154 -2.37 -17.87 5.73
C HIS A 154 -0.94 -17.48 5.34
N CYS A 155 -0.17 -16.89 6.23
CA CYS A 155 1.24 -16.59 6.02
C CYS A 155 2.12 -17.73 6.56
N ASP A 156 3.35 -17.85 6.06
CA ASP A 156 4.31 -18.82 6.58
C ASP A 156 4.96 -18.31 7.86
N PHE A 157 5.23 -16.99 7.91
CA PHE A 157 5.85 -16.34 9.06
C PHE A 157 5.23 -14.98 9.34
N LYS A 158 5.14 -14.63 10.62
CA LYS A 158 4.84 -13.28 11.07
C LYS A 158 6.11 -12.65 11.62
N LEU A 159 6.49 -11.51 11.02
CA LEU A 159 7.57 -10.66 11.52
C LEU A 159 7.03 -9.70 12.59
N THR A 160 7.80 -9.45 13.64
CA THR A 160 7.49 -8.54 14.75
C THR A 160 8.33 -7.27 14.67
#